data_0ae413088faef4c3c82f0100f4e2cef5
#
_entry.id   0ae413088faef4c3c82f0100f4e2cef5
#
_cell.length_a   1.000
_cell.length_b   1.000
_cell.length_c   1.000
_cell.angle_alpha   90.00
_cell.angle_beta   90.00
_cell.angle_gamma   90.00
#
_symmetry.space_group_name_H-M   'P 1'
#
loop_
_entity.id
_entity.type
_entity.pdbx_description
1 polymer ?
#
loop_
_entity_poly.entity_id
_entity_poly.type
_entity_poly.pdbx_seq_one_letter_code
_entity_poly.pdbx_strand_id
1 'polypeptide(L)'
;MTFRGLTLLSAGILVLAAGLHAQPETRLLRFPAIHGNRIVFSYAGDLYTVPATGGVARRLTADVGYEMFPRFSPDGACIAFTGQYDGNTEVYLMPSEGGVPKRLTFTATLGRDEVSDRMGPNNIVMTWKDNRTVVFRSRMLERNDFIGQLFTVSRDGGDPAQLPLPRGGFCSFSPDGKKMAYNRVFREFRTWKRYRGGQADDVWIYDFETKQVTNVTNNRAQDIIPMWSGEKIYFASDRDEIGRMNLYVHDLRGGQTRRLTDFKEF
;
A
#
# COMPACT_ATOMS: atom_id res chain seq x y z
N MET A 1 -64.85 -20.13 57.75
CA MET A 1 -63.46 -20.60 57.45
C MET A 1 -63.17 -20.29 55.99
N THR A 2 -62.47 -19.24 55.72
CA THR A 2 -62.16 -18.69 54.39
C THR A 2 -60.75 -19.05 54.01
N PHE A 3 -60.61 -19.85 52.93
CA PHE A 3 -59.29 -20.13 52.29
C PHE A 3 -58.97 -19.00 51.35
N ARG A 4 -57.83 -18.33 51.60
CA ARG A 4 -57.22 -17.35 50.70
C ARG A 4 -56.25 -18.09 49.75
N GLY A 5 -56.52 -18.06 48.48
CA GLY A 5 -55.63 -18.53 47.40
C GLY A 5 -54.49 -17.58 47.23
N LEU A 6 -53.26 -18.12 47.16
CA LEU A 6 -52.03 -17.43 46.86
C LEU A 6 -51.74 -17.52 45.36
N THR A 7 -51.83 -16.40 44.68
CA THR A 7 -51.48 -16.30 43.23
C THR A 7 -50.01 -16.02 43.08
N LEU A 8 -49.26 -16.99 42.55
CA LEU A 8 -47.84 -16.80 42.17
C LEU A 8 -47.77 -16.07 40.84
N LEU A 9 -47.22 -14.86 40.80
CA LEU A 9 -46.86 -14.12 39.61
C LEU A 9 -45.48 -14.60 39.16
N SER A 10 -45.39 -15.33 38.07
CA SER A 10 -44.13 -15.64 37.40
C SER A 10 -43.70 -14.46 36.52
N ALA A 11 -42.66 -13.73 36.91
CA ALA A 11 -42.05 -12.70 36.12
C ALA A 11 -41.15 -13.35 35.05
N GLY A 12 -41.61 -13.33 33.81
CA GLY A 12 -40.80 -13.74 32.65
C GLY A 12 -39.75 -12.70 32.37
N ILE A 13 -38.46 -13.08 32.47
CA ILE A 13 -37.33 -12.28 32.04
C ILE A 13 -37.27 -12.33 30.52
N LEU A 14 -37.67 -11.25 29.86
CA LEU A 14 -37.47 -11.04 28.43
C LEU A 14 -36.00 -10.66 28.18
N VAL A 15 -35.21 -11.63 27.77
CA VAL A 15 -33.82 -11.34 27.27
C VAL A 15 -33.95 -10.74 25.88
N LEU A 16 -33.86 -9.42 25.78
CA LEU A 16 -33.68 -8.75 24.48
C LEU A 16 -32.26 -9.12 23.98
N ALA A 17 -32.22 -10.04 23.02
CA ALA A 17 -31.05 -10.24 22.21
C ALA A 17 -30.83 -8.96 21.40
N ALA A 18 -29.93 -8.08 21.88
CA ALA A 18 -29.44 -6.97 21.10
C ALA A 18 -28.74 -7.57 19.86
N GLY A 19 -29.38 -7.47 18.72
CA GLY A 19 -28.80 -7.87 17.45
C GLY A 19 -27.49 -7.11 17.29
N LEU A 20 -26.39 -7.84 17.17
CA LEU A 20 -25.11 -7.31 16.74
C LEU A 20 -25.32 -6.75 15.32
N HIS A 21 -25.66 -5.46 15.25
CA HIS A 21 -25.65 -4.76 13.97
C HIS A 21 -24.19 -4.75 13.53
N ALA A 22 -23.91 -5.43 12.42
CA ALA A 22 -22.62 -5.32 11.76
C ALA A 22 -22.35 -3.82 11.58
N GLN A 23 -21.26 -3.34 12.15
CA GLN A 23 -20.83 -1.95 11.97
C GLN A 23 -20.69 -1.70 10.46
N PRO A 24 -21.16 -0.57 9.93
CA PRO A 24 -21.03 -0.28 8.52
C PRO A 24 -19.55 -0.38 8.12
N GLU A 25 -19.29 -1.09 7.04
CA GLU A 25 -17.94 -1.32 6.52
C GLU A 25 -17.24 0.03 6.30
N THR A 26 -16.08 0.22 6.93
CA THR A 26 -15.27 1.43 6.79
C THR A 26 -14.53 1.38 5.47
N ARG A 27 -14.93 2.18 4.47
CA ARG A 27 -14.35 2.19 3.12
C ARG A 27 -13.23 3.22 2.94
N LEU A 28 -12.74 3.84 4.01
CA LEU A 28 -11.73 4.92 3.96
C LEU A 28 -10.31 4.45 4.30
N LEU A 29 -10.10 3.15 4.47
CA LEU A 29 -8.78 2.57 4.73
C LEU A 29 -7.94 2.59 3.45
N ARG A 30 -6.66 3.02 3.58
CA ARG A 30 -5.77 3.18 2.44
C ARG A 30 -4.41 2.52 2.68
N PHE A 31 -3.76 2.16 1.58
CA PHE A 31 -2.36 1.73 1.53
C PHE A 31 -2.03 0.58 2.50
N PRO A 32 -2.80 -0.51 2.50
CA PRO A 32 -2.56 -1.61 3.43
C PRO A 32 -1.24 -2.31 3.13
N ALA A 33 -0.57 -2.77 4.20
CA ALA A 33 0.53 -3.71 4.11
C ALA A 33 0.35 -4.79 5.19
N ILE A 34 0.82 -6.01 4.92
CA ILE A 34 0.69 -7.14 5.81
C ILE A 34 2.06 -7.80 6.05
N HIS A 35 2.30 -8.20 7.30
CA HIS A 35 3.41 -9.07 7.67
C HIS A 35 2.94 -10.04 8.77
N GLY A 36 3.08 -11.35 8.52
CA GLY A 36 2.57 -12.38 9.43
C GLY A 36 1.06 -12.20 9.68
N ASN A 37 0.68 -12.08 10.93
CA ASN A 37 -0.72 -11.83 11.34
C ASN A 37 -1.01 -10.35 11.62
N ARG A 38 -0.28 -9.42 11.03
CA ARG A 38 -0.43 -7.99 11.31
C ARG A 38 -0.62 -7.19 10.03
N ILE A 39 -1.64 -6.34 10.01
CA ILE A 39 -1.92 -5.39 8.95
C ILE A 39 -1.63 -3.99 9.48
N VAL A 40 -0.97 -3.16 8.68
CA VAL A 40 -0.84 -1.72 8.87
C VAL A 40 -1.52 -1.00 7.70
N PHE A 41 -2.16 0.13 7.98
CA PHE A 41 -2.86 0.93 6.97
C PHE A 41 -2.94 2.39 7.39
N SER A 42 -3.23 3.28 6.44
CA SER A 42 -3.51 4.69 6.70
C SER A 42 -5.01 4.93 6.85
N TYR A 43 -5.39 5.71 7.85
CA TYR A 43 -6.75 6.19 8.05
C TYR A 43 -6.73 7.59 8.65
N ALA A 44 -7.49 8.53 8.08
CA ALA A 44 -7.63 9.92 8.54
C ALA A 44 -6.29 10.65 8.76
N GLY A 45 -5.26 10.35 7.98
CA GLY A 45 -3.94 10.98 8.07
C GLY A 45 -2.91 10.17 8.85
N ASP A 46 -3.32 9.22 9.68
CA ASP A 46 -2.45 8.44 10.56
C ASP A 46 -2.29 6.98 10.15
N LEU A 47 -1.30 6.33 10.74
CA LEU A 47 -1.09 4.88 10.64
C LEU A 47 -1.81 4.14 11.76
N TYR A 48 -2.46 3.05 11.38
CA TYR A 48 -3.13 2.12 12.29
C TYR A 48 -2.67 0.70 12.04
N THR A 49 -2.73 -0.13 13.06
CA THR A 49 -2.46 -1.57 12.95
C THR A 49 -3.63 -2.38 13.51
N VAL A 50 -3.86 -3.57 12.91
CA VAL A 50 -4.88 -4.51 13.31
C VAL A 50 -4.40 -5.94 13.03
N PRO A 51 -4.81 -6.96 13.82
CA PRO A 51 -4.59 -8.36 13.46
C PRO A 51 -5.26 -8.69 12.11
N ALA A 52 -4.64 -9.57 11.31
CA ALA A 52 -5.22 -10.03 10.04
C ALA A 52 -6.54 -10.78 10.21
N THR A 53 -6.82 -11.28 11.42
CA THR A 53 -8.10 -11.88 11.81
C THR A 53 -9.20 -10.85 12.10
N GLY A 54 -8.89 -9.55 11.99
CA GLY A 54 -9.80 -8.47 12.34
C GLY A 54 -9.74 -8.07 13.81
N GLY A 55 -10.63 -7.17 14.22
CA GLY A 55 -10.69 -6.65 15.59
C GLY A 55 -10.60 -5.12 15.63
N VAL A 56 -10.24 -4.59 16.80
CA VAL A 56 -10.06 -3.15 17.00
C VAL A 56 -8.69 -2.71 16.50
N ALA A 57 -8.68 -1.74 15.60
CA ALA A 57 -7.44 -1.14 15.11
C ALA A 57 -6.81 -0.21 16.16
N ARG A 58 -5.51 -0.33 16.36
CA ARG A 58 -4.72 0.53 17.25
C ARG A 58 -3.98 1.59 16.40
N ARG A 59 -4.10 2.86 16.80
CA ARG A 59 -3.37 3.96 16.19
C ARG A 59 -1.87 3.86 16.53
N LEU A 60 -1.01 4.05 15.52
CA LEU A 60 0.45 4.00 15.67
C LEU A 60 1.08 5.39 15.69
N THR A 61 0.51 6.34 14.94
CA THR A 61 0.98 7.72 14.81
C THR A 61 -0.12 8.70 15.20
N ALA A 62 0.23 9.93 15.54
CA ALA A 62 -0.71 10.95 16.02
C ALA A 62 -0.22 12.37 15.75
N ASP A 63 0.57 12.57 14.70
CA ASP A 63 1.03 13.90 14.29
C ASP A 63 -0.04 14.65 13.50
N VAL A 64 0.12 15.98 13.34
CA VAL A 64 -0.80 16.81 12.53
C VAL A 64 -0.59 16.63 11.03
N GLY A 65 0.54 16.07 10.61
CA GLY A 65 0.83 15.77 9.21
C GLY A 65 0.12 14.51 8.72
N TYR A 66 0.48 14.07 7.52
CA TYR A 66 -0.05 12.85 6.92
C TYR A 66 1.00 11.74 6.96
N GLU A 67 0.58 10.54 7.34
CA GLU A 67 1.36 9.32 7.22
C GLU A 67 0.71 8.36 6.23
N MET A 68 1.48 7.94 5.24
CA MET A 68 0.98 7.19 4.09
C MET A 68 1.95 6.12 3.63
N PHE A 69 1.44 5.16 2.86
CA PHE A 69 2.23 4.11 2.21
C PHE A 69 3.11 3.31 3.17
N PRO A 70 2.58 2.84 4.31
CA PRO A 70 3.36 2.03 5.23
C PRO A 70 3.78 0.71 4.57
N ARG A 71 5.01 0.26 4.86
CA ARG A 71 5.56 -1.02 4.41
C ARG A 71 6.36 -1.64 5.54
N PHE A 72 5.99 -2.86 5.92
CA PHE A 72 6.81 -3.64 6.85
C PHE A 72 8.14 -3.98 6.22
N SER A 73 9.22 -3.97 7.04
CA SER A 73 10.47 -4.61 6.66
C SER A 73 10.25 -6.12 6.47
N PRO A 74 11.08 -6.83 5.66
CA PRO A 74 10.91 -8.26 5.44
C PRO A 74 10.93 -9.11 6.71
N ASP A 75 11.65 -8.68 7.77
CA ASP A 75 11.65 -9.31 9.11
C ASP A 75 10.47 -8.89 10.00
N GLY A 76 9.64 -7.94 9.55
CA GLY A 76 8.51 -7.41 10.31
C GLY A 76 8.87 -6.52 11.49
N ALA A 77 10.15 -6.24 11.71
CA ALA A 77 10.61 -5.47 12.87
C ALA A 77 10.29 -3.97 12.79
N CYS A 78 10.23 -3.42 11.56
CA CYS A 78 10.04 -2.00 11.32
C CYS A 78 8.94 -1.75 10.29
N ILE A 79 8.43 -0.51 10.29
CA ILE A 79 7.56 0.05 9.25
C ILE A 79 8.27 1.27 8.67
N ALA A 80 8.50 1.25 7.34
CA ALA A 80 8.86 2.44 6.58
C ALA A 80 7.59 3.07 6.02
N PHE A 81 7.49 4.39 6.01
CA PHE A 81 6.31 5.12 5.52
C PHE A 81 6.68 6.52 5.03
N THR A 82 5.81 7.12 4.25
CA THR A 82 5.89 8.52 3.86
C THR A 82 5.20 9.36 4.93
N GLY A 83 5.91 10.29 5.54
CA GLY A 83 5.41 11.15 6.61
C GLY A 83 5.62 12.63 6.30
N GLN A 84 4.74 13.48 6.86
CA GLN A 84 4.77 14.93 6.71
C GLN A 84 4.89 15.61 8.08
N TYR A 85 6.03 15.46 8.75
CA TYR A 85 6.22 16.04 10.09
C TYR A 85 6.76 17.48 10.06
N ASP A 86 7.61 17.80 9.09
CA ASP A 86 8.30 19.08 9.00
C ASP A 86 7.88 19.91 7.77
N GLY A 87 6.63 19.74 7.33
CA GLY A 87 6.02 20.49 6.21
C GLY A 87 6.08 19.77 4.87
N ASN A 88 7.22 19.17 4.47
CA ASN A 88 7.34 18.34 3.28
C ASN A 88 7.20 16.84 3.60
N THR A 89 6.93 16.05 2.58
CA THR A 89 6.85 14.59 2.71
C THR A 89 8.21 13.95 2.55
N GLU A 90 8.56 13.06 3.50
CA GLU A 90 9.84 12.36 3.54
C GLU A 90 9.65 10.88 3.90
N VAL A 91 10.70 10.09 3.72
CA VAL A 91 10.74 8.70 4.17
C VAL A 91 11.06 8.65 5.66
N TYR A 92 10.19 8.00 6.42
CA TYR A 92 10.35 7.74 7.85
C TYR A 92 10.38 6.24 8.14
N LEU A 93 10.98 5.92 9.27
CA LEU A 93 11.08 4.56 9.81
C LEU A 93 10.68 4.55 11.29
N MET A 94 9.89 3.57 11.69
CA MET A 94 9.60 3.33 13.13
C MET A 94 9.57 1.82 13.43
N PRO A 95 9.69 1.41 14.71
CA PRO A 95 9.40 0.03 15.11
C PRO A 95 7.98 -0.36 14.71
N SER A 96 7.76 -1.61 14.34
CA SER A 96 6.44 -2.06 13.89
C SER A 96 5.37 -2.06 14.99
N GLU A 97 5.79 -2.02 16.26
CA GLU A 97 4.89 -1.85 17.41
C GLU A 97 4.53 -0.38 17.70
N GLY A 98 5.05 0.56 16.92
CA GLY A 98 4.95 1.99 17.17
C GLY A 98 6.19 2.53 17.88
N GLY A 99 6.28 3.85 18.00
CA GLY A 99 7.41 4.54 18.61
C GLY A 99 7.70 5.85 17.89
N VAL A 100 8.81 6.50 18.21
CA VAL A 100 9.19 7.77 17.60
C VAL A 100 9.70 7.51 16.18
N PRO A 101 9.11 8.14 15.15
CA PRO A 101 9.58 8.01 13.79
C PRO A 101 10.96 8.64 13.59
N LYS A 102 11.85 7.92 12.91
CA LYS A 102 13.16 8.39 12.46
C LYS A 102 13.07 8.81 11.00
N ARG A 103 13.39 10.07 10.70
CA ARG A 103 13.49 10.57 9.32
C ARG A 103 14.72 9.97 8.63
N LEU A 104 14.55 9.48 7.39
CA LEU A 104 15.60 8.87 6.58
C LEU A 104 16.03 9.73 5.39
N THR A 105 15.15 10.60 4.88
CA THR A 105 15.44 11.48 3.74
C THR A 105 15.27 12.95 4.09
N PHE A 106 16.05 13.80 3.42
CA PHE A 106 16.09 15.24 3.65
C PHE A 106 16.15 15.95 2.29
N THR A 107 15.00 15.99 1.59
CA THR A 107 14.93 16.58 0.26
C THR A 107 14.44 18.02 0.31
N ALA A 108 14.83 18.81 -0.68
CA ALA A 108 14.32 20.17 -0.81
C ALA A 108 12.82 20.13 -1.11
N THR A 109 12.05 20.98 -0.42
CA THR A 109 10.62 21.15 -0.68
C THR A 109 10.42 21.91 -1.99
N LEU A 110 9.64 21.32 -2.87
CA LEU A 110 9.15 21.98 -4.09
C LEU A 110 7.72 22.44 -3.85
N GLY A 111 7.33 23.59 -4.36
CA GLY A 111 5.96 24.12 -4.20
C GLY A 111 4.84 23.26 -4.79
N ARG A 112 5.19 22.14 -5.41
CA ARG A 112 4.30 21.14 -6.01
C ARG A 112 4.25 19.81 -5.25
N ASP A 113 4.85 19.73 -4.09
CA ASP A 113 4.96 18.49 -3.30
C ASP A 113 3.88 18.38 -2.22
N GLU A 114 2.81 19.17 -2.32
CA GLU A 114 1.70 19.09 -1.39
C GLU A 114 0.94 17.77 -1.51
N VAL A 115 0.53 17.23 -0.36
CA VAL A 115 -0.23 15.98 -0.28
C VAL A 115 -1.55 16.05 -1.04
N SER A 116 -2.17 17.23 -1.06
CA SER A 116 -3.42 17.51 -1.77
C SER A 116 -3.27 17.71 -3.28
N ASP A 117 -2.05 17.80 -3.79
CA ASP A 117 -1.82 17.95 -5.22
C ASP A 117 -2.26 16.68 -5.96
N ARG A 118 -2.81 16.86 -7.16
CA ARG A 118 -3.16 15.79 -8.10
C ARG A 118 -1.98 14.87 -8.48
N MET A 119 -0.76 15.29 -8.21
CA MET A 119 0.46 14.50 -8.43
C MET A 119 0.84 13.68 -7.21
N GLY A 120 0.16 13.92 -6.08
CA GLY A 120 0.43 13.31 -4.79
C GLY A 120 1.71 13.80 -4.14
N PRO A 121 2.02 13.26 -2.95
CA PRO A 121 3.22 13.61 -2.21
C PRO A 121 4.50 13.22 -2.95
N ASN A 122 5.61 13.79 -2.52
CA ASN A 122 6.94 13.33 -2.92
C ASN A 122 7.45 12.22 -1.95
N ASN A 123 8.59 11.61 -2.27
CA ASN A 123 9.26 10.61 -1.40
C ASN A 123 8.33 9.48 -0.90
N ILE A 124 7.59 8.87 -1.82
CA ILE A 124 6.61 7.83 -1.52
C ILE A 124 7.30 6.48 -1.32
N VAL A 125 7.14 5.89 -0.13
CA VAL A 125 7.65 4.55 0.15
C VAL A 125 6.93 3.52 -0.71
N MET A 126 7.69 2.75 -1.50
CA MET A 126 7.17 1.72 -2.39
C MET A 126 7.27 0.33 -1.78
N THR A 127 8.46 -0.04 -1.32
CA THR A 127 8.77 -1.38 -0.79
C THR A 127 10.09 -1.39 -0.03
N TRP A 128 10.49 -2.56 0.42
CA TRP A 128 11.84 -2.87 0.89
C TRP A 128 12.54 -3.78 -0.12
N LYS A 129 13.83 -3.55 -0.35
CA LYS A 129 14.68 -4.45 -1.11
C LYS A 129 15.17 -5.64 -0.25
N ASP A 130 15.51 -5.33 0.98
CA ASP A 130 15.99 -6.23 2.03
C ASP A 130 15.72 -5.60 3.41
N ASN A 131 16.16 -6.23 4.52
CA ASN A 131 15.95 -5.71 5.89
C ASN A 131 16.66 -4.38 6.20
N ARG A 132 17.49 -3.88 5.29
CA ARG A 132 18.27 -2.65 5.50
C ARG A 132 17.94 -1.53 4.52
N THR A 133 17.31 -1.85 3.39
CA THR A 133 17.19 -0.94 2.25
C THR A 133 15.73 -0.67 1.90
N VAL A 134 15.29 0.55 2.15
CA VAL A 134 13.96 1.05 1.76
C VAL A 134 14.03 1.56 0.32
N VAL A 135 13.01 1.23 -0.48
CA VAL A 135 12.84 1.77 -1.84
C VAL A 135 11.68 2.77 -1.83
N PHE A 136 11.94 3.95 -2.37
CA PHE A 136 10.95 5.01 -2.45
C PHE A 136 10.97 5.68 -3.82
N ARG A 137 9.85 6.27 -4.19
CA ARG A 137 9.70 7.07 -5.41
C ARG A 137 9.86 8.55 -5.09
N SER A 138 10.69 9.24 -5.86
CA SER A 138 10.90 10.68 -5.69
C SER A 138 10.96 11.41 -7.03
N ARG A 139 10.63 12.69 -7.00
CA ARG A 139 10.78 13.64 -8.11
C ARG A 139 11.98 14.58 -7.91
N MET A 140 12.85 14.32 -6.92
CA MET A 140 13.92 15.23 -6.52
C MET A 140 14.91 15.58 -7.63
N LEU A 141 15.08 14.69 -8.64
CA LEU A 141 15.93 14.93 -9.81
C LEU A 141 15.14 15.27 -11.08
N GLU A 142 13.80 15.41 -10.97
CA GLU A 142 12.93 15.62 -12.11
C GLU A 142 12.36 17.03 -12.17
N ARG A 143 12.31 17.59 -13.38
CA ARG A 143 11.60 18.85 -13.65
C ARG A 143 10.14 18.65 -14.01
N ASN A 144 9.78 17.42 -14.41
CA ASN A 144 8.43 17.06 -14.82
C ASN A 144 7.68 16.36 -13.68
N ASP A 145 6.58 16.95 -13.24
CA ASP A 145 5.77 16.44 -12.13
C ASP A 145 5.15 15.06 -12.38
N PHE A 146 5.01 14.67 -13.64
CA PHE A 146 4.46 13.36 -14.03
C PHE A 146 5.46 12.22 -13.91
N ILE A 147 6.74 12.52 -13.85
CA ILE A 147 7.81 11.53 -13.78
C ILE A 147 8.32 11.46 -12.34
N GLY A 148 8.50 10.27 -11.84
CA GLY A 148 9.22 10.01 -10.60
C GLY A 148 10.13 8.82 -10.81
N GLN A 149 11.26 8.85 -10.14
CA GLN A 149 12.30 7.83 -10.18
C GLN A 149 12.31 7.04 -8.88
N LEU A 150 12.86 5.83 -8.93
CA LEU A 150 13.03 4.99 -7.76
C LEU A 150 14.41 5.20 -7.16
N PHE A 151 14.43 5.37 -5.85
CA PHE A 151 15.64 5.54 -5.04
C PHE A 151 15.66 4.52 -3.92
N THR A 152 16.83 4.26 -3.41
CA THR A 152 17.05 3.49 -2.19
C THR A 152 17.61 4.38 -1.09
N VAL A 153 17.26 4.09 0.15
CA VAL A 153 17.88 4.68 1.34
C VAL A 153 18.08 3.60 2.40
N SER A 154 19.18 3.66 3.13
CA SER A 154 19.42 2.75 4.25
C SER A 154 18.49 3.04 5.42
N ARG A 155 18.04 2.01 6.15
CA ARG A 155 17.34 2.17 7.45
C ARG A 155 18.15 2.93 8.49
N ASP A 156 19.48 2.94 8.31
CA ASP A 156 20.38 3.68 9.20
C ASP A 156 20.47 5.16 8.82
N GLY A 157 19.98 5.56 7.64
CA GLY A 157 20.07 6.88 7.03
C GLY A 157 21.20 6.94 6.00
N GLY A 158 21.59 8.14 5.59
CA GLY A 158 22.58 8.41 4.56
C GLY A 158 21.95 8.89 3.25
N ASP A 159 22.79 9.12 2.24
CA ASP A 159 22.34 9.68 0.97
C ASP A 159 21.55 8.66 0.15
N PRO A 160 20.42 9.07 -0.42
CA PRO A 160 19.65 8.24 -1.34
C PRO A 160 20.43 7.92 -2.61
N ALA A 161 20.33 6.67 -3.09
CA ALA A 161 20.90 6.24 -4.35
C ALA A 161 19.81 5.90 -5.36
N GLN A 162 19.89 6.49 -6.56
CA GLN A 162 18.93 6.22 -7.64
C GLN A 162 19.07 4.79 -8.18
N LEU A 163 17.97 4.08 -8.36
CA LEU A 163 17.93 2.85 -9.14
C LEU A 163 18.13 3.14 -10.64
N PRO A 164 18.75 2.22 -11.40
CA PRO A 164 19.11 2.44 -12.80
C PRO A 164 17.89 2.36 -13.73
N LEU A 165 16.83 3.08 -13.41
CA LEU A 165 15.58 3.16 -14.15
C LEU A 165 15.21 4.63 -14.38
N PRO A 166 14.78 5.00 -15.60
CA PRO A 166 14.46 6.39 -15.92
C PRO A 166 13.19 6.88 -15.21
N ARG A 167 12.31 5.97 -14.81
CA ARG A 167 11.09 6.26 -14.05
C ARG A 167 10.56 4.99 -13.41
N GLY A 168 9.78 5.13 -12.35
CA GLY A 168 9.14 4.00 -11.68
C GLY A 168 8.02 4.43 -10.73
N GLY A 169 7.15 3.48 -10.45
CA GLY A 169 6.05 3.58 -9.50
C GLY A 169 6.09 2.41 -8.51
N PHE A 170 4.94 1.80 -8.24
CA PHE A 170 4.87 0.62 -7.38
C PHE A 170 5.82 -0.47 -7.85
N CYS A 171 6.47 -1.12 -6.91
CA CYS A 171 7.42 -2.17 -7.21
C CYS A 171 7.49 -3.23 -6.10
N SER A 172 8.02 -4.40 -6.46
CA SER A 172 8.25 -5.52 -5.57
C SER A 172 9.42 -6.35 -6.08
N PHE A 173 10.28 -6.83 -5.18
CA PHE A 173 11.44 -7.62 -5.56
C PHE A 173 11.13 -9.12 -5.64
N SER A 174 11.89 -9.82 -6.48
CA SER A 174 11.97 -11.29 -6.45
C SER A 174 12.54 -11.76 -5.11
N PRO A 175 12.23 -12.99 -4.66
CA PRO A 175 12.72 -13.51 -3.38
C PRO A 175 14.25 -13.47 -3.22
N ASP A 176 14.99 -13.58 -4.32
CA ASP A 176 16.46 -13.50 -4.35
C ASP A 176 17.00 -12.07 -4.48
N GLY A 177 16.12 -11.06 -4.62
CA GLY A 177 16.47 -9.65 -4.79
C GLY A 177 17.15 -9.28 -6.13
N LYS A 178 17.28 -10.24 -7.06
CA LYS A 178 17.96 -10.02 -8.35
C LYS A 178 17.09 -9.36 -9.39
N LYS A 179 15.77 -9.44 -9.24
CA LYS A 179 14.79 -8.85 -10.16
C LYS A 179 13.79 -8.00 -9.39
N MET A 180 13.17 -7.08 -10.11
CA MET A 180 12.12 -6.21 -9.57
C MET A 180 10.97 -6.11 -10.57
N ALA A 181 9.77 -6.49 -10.14
CA ALA A 181 8.54 -6.15 -10.84
C ALA A 181 8.18 -4.70 -10.50
N TYR A 182 7.83 -3.89 -11.50
CA TYR A 182 7.53 -2.48 -11.29
C TYR A 182 6.55 -1.91 -12.31
N ASN A 183 5.90 -0.83 -11.93
CA ASN A 183 5.15 0.03 -12.83
C ASN A 183 6.03 1.19 -13.30
N ARG A 184 5.90 1.58 -14.57
CA ARG A 184 6.65 2.72 -15.13
C ARG A 184 5.96 4.05 -14.84
N VAL A 185 4.67 4.02 -14.57
CA VAL A 185 3.84 5.19 -14.25
C VAL A 185 3.28 5.03 -12.84
N PHE A 186 3.22 6.11 -12.08
CA PHE A 186 2.57 6.15 -10.78
C PHE A 186 1.26 6.93 -10.93
N ARG A 187 0.14 6.23 -10.91
CA ARG A 187 -1.19 6.83 -11.18
C ARG A 187 -2.06 7.03 -9.94
N GLU A 188 -1.60 6.68 -8.74
CA GLU A 188 -2.43 6.63 -7.53
C GLU A 188 -3.20 7.94 -7.26
N PHE A 189 -2.59 9.07 -7.58
CA PHE A 189 -3.19 10.40 -7.43
C PHE A 189 -3.76 10.97 -8.74
N ARG A 190 -3.81 10.18 -9.80
CA ARG A 190 -4.35 10.60 -11.09
C ARG A 190 -5.86 10.42 -11.15
N THR A 191 -6.54 11.31 -11.88
CA THR A 191 -7.99 11.27 -12.05
C THR A 191 -8.47 10.38 -13.20
N TRP A 192 -7.56 9.71 -13.90
CA TRP A 192 -7.90 8.91 -15.09
C TRP A 192 -8.32 7.48 -14.67
N LYS A 193 -9.58 7.23 -14.66
CA LYS A 193 -10.06 5.88 -14.37
C LYS A 193 -10.06 4.96 -15.60
N ARG A 194 -10.34 5.51 -16.78
CA ARG A 194 -10.61 4.72 -17.99
C ARG A 194 -9.62 4.99 -19.14
N TYR A 195 -8.47 5.53 -18.82
CA TYR A 195 -7.45 5.85 -19.80
C TYR A 195 -6.80 4.58 -20.37
N ARG A 196 -6.59 4.53 -21.71
CA ARG A 196 -6.01 3.42 -22.46
C ARG A 196 -4.86 3.83 -23.38
N GLY A 197 -4.29 5.00 -23.17
CA GLY A 197 -3.18 5.51 -23.96
C GLY A 197 -1.80 5.07 -23.47
N GLY A 198 -0.74 5.67 -23.96
CA GLY A 198 0.66 5.33 -23.66
C GLY A 198 1.12 5.53 -22.19
N GLN A 199 0.24 6.09 -21.35
CA GLN A 199 0.43 6.17 -19.89
C GLN A 199 -0.42 5.11 -19.14
N ALA A 200 -1.12 4.21 -19.85
CA ALA A 200 -1.67 3.01 -19.23
C ALA A 200 -0.50 2.14 -18.78
N ASP A 201 -0.61 1.61 -17.57
CA ASP A 201 0.55 0.95 -16.96
C ASP A 201 0.49 -0.57 -17.14
N ASP A 202 1.64 -1.14 -17.42
CA ASP A 202 1.90 -2.56 -17.42
C ASP A 202 2.77 -2.93 -16.22
N VAL A 203 2.82 -4.21 -15.92
CA VAL A 203 3.83 -4.79 -15.03
C VAL A 203 5.08 -5.11 -15.84
N TRP A 204 6.17 -4.49 -15.48
CA TRP A 204 7.50 -4.69 -16.05
C TRP A 204 8.41 -5.40 -15.07
N ILE A 205 9.36 -6.20 -15.55
CA ILE A 205 10.44 -6.78 -14.76
C ILE A 205 11.75 -6.13 -15.20
N TYR A 206 12.52 -5.64 -14.23
CA TYR A 206 13.93 -5.27 -14.39
C TYR A 206 14.82 -6.33 -13.74
N ASP A 207 15.79 -6.80 -14.48
CA ASP A 207 16.81 -7.74 -14.03
C ASP A 207 18.11 -6.96 -13.73
N PHE A 208 18.55 -6.98 -12.47
CA PHE A 208 19.71 -6.21 -12.01
C PHE A 208 21.05 -6.78 -12.49
N GLU A 209 21.11 -8.05 -12.85
CA GLU A 209 22.32 -8.70 -13.35
C GLU A 209 22.50 -8.43 -14.85
N THR A 210 21.45 -8.72 -15.65
CA THR A 210 21.50 -8.59 -17.11
C THR A 210 21.17 -7.20 -17.63
N LYS A 211 20.62 -6.32 -16.77
CA LYS A 211 20.09 -4.98 -17.11
C LYS A 211 18.93 -5.00 -18.12
N GLN A 212 18.29 -6.13 -18.30
CA GLN A 212 17.18 -6.32 -19.21
C GLN A 212 15.87 -5.84 -18.58
N VAL A 213 14.99 -5.30 -19.44
CA VAL A 213 13.62 -4.90 -19.07
C VAL A 213 12.64 -5.73 -19.90
N THR A 214 11.73 -6.43 -19.24
CA THR A 214 10.70 -7.26 -19.88
C THR A 214 9.31 -6.76 -19.50
N ASN A 215 8.43 -6.54 -20.48
CA ASN A 215 7.01 -6.29 -20.24
C ASN A 215 6.29 -7.62 -20.02
N VAL A 216 5.70 -7.81 -18.84
CA VAL A 216 5.05 -9.06 -18.43
C VAL A 216 3.61 -9.11 -18.89
N THR A 217 2.89 -8.00 -18.78
CA THR A 217 1.44 -7.98 -19.01
C THR A 217 1.05 -7.53 -20.42
N ASN A 218 1.77 -6.60 -21.02
CA ASN A 218 1.71 -6.16 -22.42
C ASN A 218 0.30 -6.13 -23.01
N ASN A 219 -0.59 -5.34 -22.44
CA ASN A 219 -1.97 -5.20 -22.92
C ASN A 219 -2.47 -3.76 -22.78
N ARG A 220 -3.76 -3.51 -23.11
CA ARG A 220 -4.36 -2.17 -23.03
C ARG A 220 -4.94 -1.83 -21.65
N ALA A 221 -4.93 -2.77 -20.70
CA ALA A 221 -5.46 -2.54 -19.37
C ALA A 221 -4.53 -1.67 -18.52
N GLN A 222 -5.01 -1.29 -17.37
CA GLN A 222 -4.22 -0.76 -16.27
C GLN A 222 -3.80 -1.92 -15.40
N ASP A 223 -2.55 -2.33 -15.44
CA ASP A 223 -1.98 -3.39 -14.62
C ASP A 223 -1.05 -2.75 -13.58
N ILE A 224 -1.49 -2.67 -12.33
CA ILE A 224 -0.84 -1.84 -11.30
C ILE A 224 -0.56 -2.62 -10.01
N ILE A 225 0.32 -2.07 -9.20
CA ILE A 225 0.67 -2.55 -7.85
C ILE A 225 1.19 -4.00 -7.92
N PRO A 226 2.32 -4.25 -8.61
CA PRO A 226 2.89 -5.59 -8.67
C PRO A 226 3.38 -6.05 -7.30
N MET A 227 3.02 -7.28 -6.93
CA MET A 227 3.40 -7.95 -5.69
C MET A 227 4.04 -9.29 -6.05
N TRP A 228 5.35 -9.40 -5.91
CA TRP A 228 6.09 -10.63 -6.22
C TRP A 228 6.02 -11.62 -5.04
N SER A 229 5.68 -12.86 -5.32
CA SER A 229 5.71 -13.95 -4.32
C SER A 229 6.07 -15.27 -4.98
N GLY A 230 7.20 -15.84 -4.61
CA GLY A 230 7.74 -17.06 -5.24
C GLY A 230 7.91 -16.88 -6.75
N GLU A 231 7.29 -17.75 -7.53
CA GLU A 231 7.30 -17.72 -9.00
C GLU A 231 6.08 -16.99 -9.58
N LYS A 232 5.45 -16.11 -8.81
CA LYS A 232 4.22 -15.44 -9.21
C LYS A 232 4.29 -13.93 -8.95
N ILE A 233 3.63 -13.17 -9.82
CA ILE A 233 3.38 -11.74 -9.63
C ILE A 233 1.87 -11.53 -9.54
N TYR A 234 1.43 -10.99 -8.42
CA TYR A 234 0.05 -10.55 -8.20
C TYR A 234 -0.05 -9.07 -8.54
N PHE A 235 -1.16 -8.63 -9.09
CA PHE A 235 -1.38 -7.24 -9.47
C PHE A 235 -2.88 -6.93 -9.62
N ALA A 236 -3.24 -5.66 -9.52
CA ALA A 236 -4.59 -5.21 -9.83
C ALA A 236 -4.70 -4.86 -11.32
N SER A 237 -5.81 -5.26 -11.96
CA SER A 237 -6.05 -5.03 -13.38
C SER A 237 -7.52 -4.79 -13.68
N ASP A 238 -7.80 -3.94 -14.67
CA ASP A 238 -9.14 -3.73 -15.25
C ASP A 238 -9.27 -4.33 -16.66
N ARG A 239 -8.54 -5.43 -16.93
CA ARG A 239 -8.46 -6.07 -18.25
C ARG A 239 -9.78 -6.66 -18.74
N ASP A 240 -10.61 -7.17 -17.85
CA ASP A 240 -11.91 -7.76 -18.22
C ASP A 240 -12.99 -6.69 -18.37
N GLU A 241 -12.90 -5.60 -17.59
CA GLU A 241 -13.86 -4.49 -17.68
C GLU A 241 -13.17 -3.16 -17.33
N ILE A 242 -13.24 -2.22 -18.28
CA ILE A 242 -12.58 -0.91 -18.17
C ILE A 242 -13.01 -0.17 -16.90
N GLY A 243 -12.02 0.15 -16.05
CA GLY A 243 -12.20 0.90 -14.82
C GLY A 243 -12.72 0.08 -13.65
N ARG A 244 -12.82 -1.26 -13.79
CA ARG A 244 -13.16 -2.17 -12.70
C ARG A 244 -11.93 -3.00 -12.35
N MET A 245 -11.26 -2.65 -11.27
CA MET A 245 -10.05 -3.33 -10.80
C MET A 245 -10.40 -4.64 -10.12
N ASN A 246 -9.70 -5.71 -10.50
CA ASN A 246 -9.70 -7.00 -9.84
C ASN A 246 -8.27 -7.48 -9.64
N LEU A 247 -8.07 -8.42 -8.71
CA LEU A 247 -6.77 -9.03 -8.46
C LEU A 247 -6.52 -10.15 -9.47
N TYR A 248 -5.32 -10.14 -10.04
CA TYR A 248 -4.82 -11.15 -10.98
C TYR A 248 -3.51 -11.72 -10.48
N VAL A 249 -3.16 -12.89 -10.98
CA VAL A 249 -1.86 -13.52 -10.79
C VAL A 249 -1.29 -13.93 -12.13
N HIS A 250 -0.03 -13.62 -12.37
CA HIS A 250 0.79 -14.09 -13.48
C HIS A 250 1.80 -15.13 -12.96
N ASP A 251 1.81 -16.29 -13.59
CA ASP A 251 2.78 -17.37 -13.31
C ASP A 251 4.00 -17.19 -14.21
N LEU A 252 5.17 -16.97 -13.61
CA LEU A 252 6.41 -16.71 -14.34
C LEU A 252 6.97 -17.95 -15.05
N ARG A 253 6.58 -19.16 -14.62
CA ARG A 253 7.00 -20.40 -15.27
C ARG A 253 6.14 -20.74 -16.47
N GLY A 254 4.82 -20.63 -16.30
CA GLY A 254 3.84 -21.00 -17.34
C GLY A 254 3.43 -19.85 -18.24
N GLY A 255 3.79 -18.60 -17.93
CA GLY A 255 3.42 -17.41 -18.70
C GLY A 255 1.91 -17.12 -18.68
N GLN A 256 1.14 -17.75 -17.81
CA GLN A 256 -0.32 -17.61 -17.77
C GLN A 256 -0.76 -16.59 -16.73
N THR A 257 -1.75 -15.78 -17.10
CA THR A 257 -2.41 -14.83 -16.20
C THR A 257 -3.84 -15.28 -15.92
N ARG A 258 -4.25 -15.33 -14.66
CA ARG A 258 -5.62 -15.64 -14.25
C ARG A 258 -6.16 -14.64 -13.24
N ARG A 259 -7.47 -14.41 -13.29
CA ARG A 259 -8.22 -13.59 -12.34
C ARG A 259 -8.40 -14.32 -11.01
N LEU A 260 -8.32 -13.59 -9.89
CA LEU A 260 -8.49 -14.12 -8.53
C LEU A 260 -9.77 -13.61 -7.84
N THR A 261 -10.20 -12.39 -8.16
CA THR A 261 -11.38 -11.77 -7.54
C THR A 261 -12.41 -11.37 -8.57
N ASP A 262 -13.65 -11.19 -8.16
CA ASP A 262 -14.75 -10.76 -9.02
C ASP A 262 -15.52 -9.60 -8.38
N PHE A 263 -14.82 -8.52 -8.06
CA PHE A 263 -15.45 -7.29 -7.57
C PHE A 263 -16.29 -6.66 -8.67
N LYS A 264 -17.49 -6.19 -8.30
CA LYS A 264 -18.46 -5.59 -9.23
C LYS A 264 -18.54 -4.06 -9.12
N GLU A 265 -18.04 -3.48 -8.04
CA GLU A 265 -18.31 -2.09 -7.67
C GLU A 265 -17.16 -1.12 -7.94
N PHE A 266 -15.98 -1.54 -8.33
CA PHE A 266 -14.80 -0.66 -8.45
C PHE A 266 -14.03 -0.83 -9.76
#